data_d6aa978cd51c3254967ccacee8202b81
#
_entry.id   d6aa978cd51c3254967ccacee8202b81
#
_cell.length_a   1.000
_cell.length_b   1.000
_cell.length_c   1.000
_cell.angle_alpha   90.00
_cell.angle_beta   90.00
_cell.angle_gamma   90.00
#
_symmetry.space_group_name_H-M   'P 1'
#
loop_
_entity.id
_entity.type
_entity.pdbx_description
1 polymer ?
#
loop_
_entity_poly.entity_id
_entity_poly.type
_entity_poly.pdbx_seq_one_letter_code
_entity_poly.pdbx_strand_id
1 'polypeptide(L)'
;MTLKPLTTDERFAPTEDDVSPKLRARVEAARARQRERFQGTEIAFNAAIPGGSVIYYCRLSPAALAHYKATIDANTLSTRSMDRLAKVARTAADLAESETTEPEHIDAAARFVIGGTLRENF
;
A
#
# COMPACT_ATOMS: atom_id res chain seq x y z
N MET A 1 28.74 12.04 -10.12
CA MET A 1 28.35 12.40 -9.72
C MET A 1 28.16 12.28 -9.44
N THR A 2 28.52 11.89 -9.10
CA THR A 2 28.16 12.09 -8.53
C THR A 2 28.18 11.83 -7.90
N LEU A 3 28.57 11.61 -7.41
CA LEU A 3 28.34 11.61 -6.58
C LEU A 3 28.29 11.21 -6.23
N LYS A 4 28.73 10.94 -6.02
CA LYS A 4 28.46 10.91 -5.43
C LYS A 4 28.48 10.80 -4.87
N PRO A 5 28.99 10.82 -4.47
CA PRO A 5 28.73 10.77 -3.67
C PRO A 5 28.30 10.25 -2.99
N LEU A 6 28.72 9.98 -2.16
CA LEU A 6 27.84 9.62 -1.59
C LEU A 6 26.98 9.82 -1.84
N THR A 7 27.63 9.21 -1.96
CA THR A 7 26.71 9.62 -2.57
C THR A 7 25.55 10.09 -2.05
N THR A 8 25.04 10.58 -2.75
CA THR A 8 23.78 11.16 -2.51
C THR A 8 22.77 10.13 -2.15
N ASP A 9 22.77 9.00 -2.79
CA ASP A 9 21.84 7.92 -2.46
C ASP A 9 22.05 7.40 -1.08
N GLU A 10 23.27 7.33 -0.64
CA GLU A 10 23.53 6.88 0.71
C GLU A 10 22.98 7.83 1.73
N ARG A 11 22.99 9.11 1.41
CA ARG A 11 22.46 10.09 2.33
C ARG A 11 20.94 10.04 2.40
N PHE A 12 20.30 9.69 1.30
CA PHE A 12 18.85 9.69 1.24
C PHE A 12 18.23 8.35 1.55
N ALA A 13 18.98 7.28 1.37
CA ALA A 13 18.47 5.97 1.73
C ALA A 13 18.60 5.82 3.24
N PRO A 14 17.51 5.58 3.95
CA PRO A 14 17.61 5.41 5.39
C PRO A 14 18.42 4.17 5.72
N THR A 15 19.31 4.31 6.66
CA THR A 15 20.00 3.16 7.21
C THR A 15 19.18 2.62 8.37
N GLU A 16 19.56 1.48 8.89
CA GLU A 16 18.85 0.93 10.04
C GLU A 16 18.91 1.87 11.23
N ASP A 17 20.00 2.62 11.33
CA ASP A 17 20.15 3.56 12.43
C ASP A 17 19.21 4.75 12.30
N ASP A 18 18.78 5.05 11.06
CA ASP A 18 17.92 6.18 10.81
C ASP A 18 16.45 5.85 10.97
N VAL A 19 16.09 4.58 11.03
CA VAL A 19 14.70 4.16 11.15
C VAL A 19 14.33 4.12 12.61
N SER A 20 13.29 4.87 13.00
CA SER A 20 12.89 4.90 14.39
C SER A 20 12.41 3.52 14.85
N PRO A 21 12.64 3.18 16.11
CA PRO A 21 12.14 1.89 16.63
C PRO A 21 10.63 1.74 16.49
N LYS A 22 9.89 2.83 16.64
CA LYS A 22 8.43 2.77 16.49
C LYS A 22 8.02 2.43 15.08
N LEU A 23 8.69 3.05 14.10
CA LEU A 23 8.38 2.77 12.70
C LEU A 23 8.73 1.33 12.35
N ARG A 24 9.88 0.86 12.83
CA ARG A 24 10.29 -0.51 12.60
C ARG A 24 9.28 -1.49 13.18
N ALA A 25 8.82 -1.22 14.39
CA ALA A 25 7.83 -2.09 15.03
C ALA A 25 6.53 -2.13 14.23
N ARG A 26 6.10 -1.00 13.70
CA ARG A 26 4.88 -0.94 12.90
C ARG A 26 5.03 -1.73 11.60
N VAL A 27 6.18 -1.61 10.96
CA VAL A 27 6.43 -2.34 9.72
C VAL A 27 6.46 -3.85 9.99
N GLU A 28 7.11 -4.26 11.08
CA GLU A 28 7.16 -5.67 11.43
C GLU A 28 5.78 -6.22 11.76
N ALA A 29 4.96 -5.44 12.47
CA ALA A 29 3.60 -5.85 12.79
C ALA A 29 2.76 -6.00 11.51
N ALA A 30 2.93 -5.08 10.56
CA ALA A 30 2.21 -5.17 9.29
C ALA A 30 2.62 -6.40 8.51
N ARG A 31 3.91 -6.71 8.49
CA ARG A 31 4.41 -7.91 7.83
C ARG A 31 3.87 -9.19 8.46
N ALA A 32 3.79 -9.19 9.80
CA ALA A 32 3.24 -10.34 10.52
C ALA A 32 1.77 -10.55 10.15
N ARG A 33 1.00 -9.47 10.04
CA ARG A 33 -0.39 -9.56 9.63
C ARG A 33 -0.52 -10.15 8.24
N GLN A 34 0.37 -9.76 7.34
CA GLN A 34 0.32 -10.29 5.98
C GLN A 34 0.71 -11.78 5.94
N ARG A 35 1.71 -12.18 6.71
CA ARG A 35 2.09 -13.58 6.78
C ARG A 35 0.93 -14.43 7.28
N GLU A 36 0.23 -13.95 8.29
CA GLU A 36 -0.91 -14.68 8.84
C GLU A 36 -2.07 -14.74 7.85
N ARG A 37 -2.34 -13.61 7.18
CA ARG A 37 -3.42 -13.54 6.20
C ARG A 37 -3.24 -14.53 5.06
N PHE A 38 -2.02 -14.70 4.60
CA PHE A 38 -1.74 -15.51 3.43
C PHE A 38 -1.24 -16.90 3.76
N GLN A 39 -1.33 -17.29 5.03
CA GLN A 39 -0.92 -18.60 5.46
C GLN A 39 -1.71 -19.67 4.67
N GLY A 40 -0.98 -20.66 4.14
CA GLY A 40 -1.63 -21.72 3.36
C GLY A 40 -1.89 -21.35 1.90
N THR A 41 -1.46 -20.16 1.47
CA THR A 41 -1.60 -19.74 0.08
C THR A 41 -0.21 -19.55 -0.53
N GLU A 42 -0.17 -19.32 -1.83
CA GLU A 42 1.08 -19.03 -2.51
C GLU A 42 1.39 -17.53 -2.47
N ILE A 43 0.51 -16.74 -1.88
CA ILE A 43 0.69 -15.29 -1.80
C ILE A 43 1.61 -14.98 -0.62
N ALA A 44 2.64 -14.18 -0.87
CA ALA A 44 3.60 -13.84 0.18
C ALA A 44 3.30 -12.51 0.85
N PHE A 45 2.73 -11.57 0.10
CA PHE A 45 2.45 -10.23 0.62
C PHE A 45 1.39 -9.57 -0.25
N ASN A 46 0.85 -8.43 0.24
CA ASN A 46 -0.29 -7.80 -0.42
C ASN A 46 -0.09 -7.50 -1.91
N ALA A 47 1.09 -7.03 -2.28
CA ALA A 47 1.36 -6.67 -3.67
C ALA A 47 1.28 -7.87 -4.61
N ALA A 48 1.42 -9.07 -4.09
CA ALA A 48 1.40 -10.29 -4.88
C ALA A 48 0.00 -10.89 -5.05
N ILE A 49 -1.03 -10.26 -4.50
CA ILE A 49 -2.40 -10.77 -4.63
C ILE A 49 -2.81 -10.78 -6.10
N PRO A 50 -3.28 -11.90 -6.64
CA PRO A 50 -3.77 -11.93 -8.02
C PRO A 50 -4.96 -11.00 -8.19
N GLY A 51 -5.08 -10.38 -9.38
CA GLY A 51 -6.13 -9.40 -9.63
C GLY A 51 -7.54 -9.90 -9.31
N GLY A 52 -7.82 -11.17 -9.63
CA GLY A 52 -9.15 -11.71 -9.36
C GLY A 52 -9.47 -11.91 -7.90
N SER A 53 -8.49 -11.81 -7.01
CA SER A 53 -8.68 -12.03 -5.59
C SER A 53 -8.50 -10.78 -4.75
N VAL A 54 -8.28 -9.64 -5.39
CA VAL A 54 -7.95 -8.40 -4.66
C VAL A 54 -9.03 -8.02 -3.66
N ILE A 55 -10.28 -7.99 -4.08
CA ILE A 55 -11.37 -7.56 -3.19
C ILE A 55 -11.50 -8.51 -2.01
N TYR A 56 -11.36 -9.80 -2.27
CA TYR A 56 -11.48 -10.80 -1.21
C TYR A 56 -10.42 -10.60 -0.13
N TYR A 57 -9.15 -10.50 -0.54
CA TYR A 57 -8.06 -10.44 0.43
C TYR A 57 -7.89 -9.06 1.06
N CYS A 58 -8.34 -8.02 0.40
CA CYS A 58 -8.15 -6.68 0.93
C CYS A 58 -9.18 -6.30 2.00
N ARG A 59 -10.25 -7.08 2.14
CA ARG A 59 -11.21 -6.96 3.24
C ARG A 59 -11.71 -5.54 3.43
N LEU A 60 -12.24 -4.96 2.37
CA LEU A 60 -12.81 -3.62 2.47
C LEU A 60 -14.12 -3.68 3.26
N SER A 61 -14.28 -2.74 4.20
CA SER A 61 -15.55 -2.59 4.89
C SER A 61 -16.59 -2.12 3.86
N PRO A 62 -17.89 -2.24 4.18
CA PRO A 62 -18.91 -1.74 3.23
C PRO A 62 -18.72 -0.28 2.87
N ALA A 63 -18.35 0.56 3.85
CA ALA A 63 -18.08 1.97 3.60
C ALA A 63 -16.84 2.14 2.71
N ALA A 64 -15.81 1.34 2.96
CA ALA A 64 -14.59 1.39 2.17
C ALA A 64 -14.84 0.93 0.74
N LEU A 65 -15.66 -0.09 0.56
CA LEU A 65 -15.97 -0.58 -0.78
C LEU A 65 -16.69 0.48 -1.59
N ALA A 66 -17.67 1.15 -0.97
CA ALA A 66 -18.38 2.23 -1.65
C ALA A 66 -17.43 3.37 -2.00
N HIS A 67 -16.54 3.72 -1.09
CA HIS A 67 -15.56 4.78 -1.32
C HIS A 67 -14.57 4.40 -2.40
N TYR A 68 -14.14 3.14 -2.40
CA TYR A 68 -13.24 2.60 -3.41
C TYR A 68 -13.85 2.74 -4.81
N LYS A 69 -15.12 2.32 -4.95
CA LYS A 69 -15.80 2.42 -6.24
C LYS A 69 -15.95 3.87 -6.68
N ALA A 70 -16.30 4.75 -5.75
CA ALA A 70 -16.44 6.16 -6.07
C ALA A 70 -15.11 6.78 -6.51
N THR A 71 -14.02 6.39 -5.87
CA THR A 71 -12.71 6.89 -6.22
C THR A 71 -12.30 6.44 -7.62
N ILE A 72 -12.58 5.18 -7.94
CA ILE A 72 -12.28 4.64 -9.27
C ILE A 72 -13.05 5.40 -10.33
N ASP A 73 -14.35 5.62 -10.10
CA ASP A 73 -15.18 6.31 -11.07
C ASP A 73 -14.78 7.76 -11.25
N ALA A 74 -14.49 8.44 -10.15
CA ALA A 74 -14.15 9.86 -10.21
C ALA A 74 -12.82 10.10 -10.94
N ASN A 75 -11.92 9.12 -10.93
CA ASN A 75 -10.59 9.27 -11.51
C ASN A 75 -10.39 8.41 -12.75
N THR A 76 -11.38 7.69 -13.17
CA THR A 76 -11.33 6.82 -14.36
C THR A 76 -10.10 5.92 -14.33
N LEU A 77 -9.97 5.16 -13.26
CA LEU A 77 -8.78 4.34 -13.07
C LEU A 77 -8.80 3.10 -13.94
N SER A 78 -7.62 2.72 -14.45
CA SER A 78 -7.46 1.48 -15.18
C SER A 78 -7.56 0.31 -14.20
N THR A 79 -7.75 -0.90 -14.74
CA THR A 79 -7.78 -2.10 -13.92
C THR A 79 -6.53 -2.24 -13.08
N ARG A 80 -5.37 -1.94 -13.67
CA ARG A 80 -4.10 -2.01 -12.95
C ARG A 80 -4.06 -1.03 -11.79
N SER A 81 -4.53 0.19 -12.02
CA SER A 81 -4.56 1.20 -10.96
C SER A 81 -5.58 0.86 -9.89
N MET A 82 -6.72 0.29 -10.28
CA MET A 82 -7.71 -0.18 -9.31
C MET A 82 -7.13 -1.21 -8.37
N ASP A 83 -6.45 -2.21 -8.93
CA ASP A 83 -5.83 -3.27 -8.11
C ASP A 83 -4.78 -2.69 -7.19
N ARG A 84 -3.97 -1.78 -7.72
CA ARG A 84 -2.91 -1.15 -6.93
C ARG A 84 -3.51 -0.33 -5.79
N LEU A 85 -4.59 0.39 -6.07
CA LEU A 85 -5.27 1.19 -5.04
C LEU A 85 -5.71 0.29 -3.88
N ALA A 86 -6.34 -0.83 -4.17
CA ALA A 86 -6.81 -1.73 -3.12
C ALA A 86 -5.65 -2.32 -2.34
N LYS A 87 -4.59 -2.73 -3.01
CA LYS A 87 -3.43 -3.34 -2.35
C LYS A 87 -2.70 -2.35 -1.45
N VAL A 88 -2.51 -1.12 -1.93
CA VAL A 88 -1.86 -0.09 -1.13
C VAL A 88 -2.73 0.28 0.06
N ALA A 89 -4.05 0.35 -0.15
CA ALA A 89 -4.97 0.63 0.96
C ALA A 89 -4.93 -0.47 2.01
N ARG A 90 -4.84 -1.75 1.58
CA ARG A 90 -4.73 -2.84 2.54
C ARG A 90 -3.45 -2.73 3.35
N THR A 91 -2.35 -2.35 2.70
CA THR A 91 -1.09 -2.16 3.40
C THR A 91 -1.18 -1.00 4.39
N ALA A 92 -1.85 0.08 4.01
CA ALA A 92 -2.07 1.20 4.93
C ALA A 92 -2.85 0.74 6.15
N ALA A 93 -3.88 -0.09 5.94
CA ALA A 93 -4.67 -0.64 7.04
C ALA A 93 -3.81 -1.54 7.94
N ASP A 94 -2.92 -2.34 7.34
CA ASP A 94 -2.03 -3.19 8.12
C ASP A 94 -1.12 -2.36 9.01
N LEU A 95 -0.59 -1.26 8.47
CA LEU A 95 0.26 -0.36 9.25
C LEU A 95 -0.50 0.33 10.36
N ALA A 96 -1.80 0.55 10.15
CA ALA A 96 -2.67 1.13 11.17
C ALA A 96 -3.24 0.07 12.12
N GLU A 97 -2.86 -1.18 11.94
CA GLU A 97 -3.31 -2.32 12.74
C GLU A 97 -4.82 -2.51 12.66
N SER A 98 -5.38 -2.26 11.49
CA SER A 98 -6.81 -2.41 11.26
C SER A 98 -7.09 -3.75 10.59
N GLU A 99 -8.11 -4.45 11.06
CA GLU A 99 -8.48 -5.74 10.48
C GLU A 99 -9.14 -5.58 9.11
N THR A 100 -9.82 -4.46 8.92
CA THR A 100 -10.48 -4.17 7.66
C THR A 100 -9.87 -2.93 7.04
N THR A 101 -10.02 -2.82 5.73
CA THR A 101 -9.61 -1.61 5.03
C THR A 101 -10.76 -0.62 5.11
N GLU A 102 -10.50 0.58 5.63
CA GLU A 102 -11.52 1.61 5.84
C GLU A 102 -11.38 2.73 4.82
N PRO A 103 -12.38 3.62 4.70
CA PRO A 103 -12.29 4.71 3.72
C PRO A 103 -11.03 5.57 3.86
N GLU A 104 -10.59 5.81 5.08
CA GLU A 104 -9.37 6.61 5.29
C GLU A 104 -8.14 5.94 4.68
N HIS A 105 -8.12 4.61 4.65
CA HIS A 105 -7.02 3.88 4.04
C HIS A 105 -7.08 4.00 2.52
N ILE A 106 -8.29 4.05 1.96
CA ILE A 106 -8.47 4.29 0.52
C ILE A 106 -7.96 5.68 0.17
N ASP A 107 -8.28 6.69 0.99
CA ASP A 107 -7.81 8.05 0.73
C ASP A 107 -6.29 8.15 0.77
N ALA A 108 -5.67 7.50 1.75
CA ALA A 108 -4.22 7.52 1.85
C ALA A 108 -3.59 6.86 0.63
N ALA A 109 -4.15 5.73 0.19
CA ALA A 109 -3.66 5.02 -0.97
C ALA A 109 -3.86 5.83 -2.24
N ALA A 110 -4.99 6.52 -2.35
CA ALA A 110 -5.30 7.31 -3.54
C ALA A 110 -4.29 8.43 -3.75
N ARG A 111 -3.87 9.08 -2.67
CA ARG A 111 -2.86 10.12 -2.78
C ARG A 111 -1.56 9.59 -3.38
N PHE A 112 -1.23 8.36 -3.05
CA PHE A 112 -0.01 7.74 -3.53
C PHE A 112 -0.16 7.25 -4.98
N VAL A 113 -1.24 6.53 -5.27
CA VAL A 113 -1.43 5.90 -6.57
C VAL A 113 -1.77 6.93 -7.65
N ILE A 114 -2.73 7.81 -7.36
CA ILE A 114 -3.20 8.78 -8.34
C ILE A 114 -2.19 9.91 -8.49
N GLY A 115 -1.64 10.36 -7.37
CA GLY A 115 -0.61 11.40 -7.41
C GLY A 115 0.61 10.96 -8.21
N GLY A 116 1.02 9.71 -8.06
CA GLY A 116 2.13 9.17 -8.82
C GLY A 116 1.84 9.14 -10.31
N THR A 117 0.62 8.76 -10.67
CA THR A 117 0.21 8.74 -12.06
C THR A 117 0.24 10.12 -12.68
N LEU A 118 -0.25 11.11 -11.93
CA LEU A 118 -0.22 12.48 -12.41
C LEU A 118 1.20 12.96 -12.66
N ARG A 119 2.10 12.62 -11.76
CA ARG A 119 3.49 13.02 -11.92
C ARG A 119 4.13 12.38 -13.13
N GLU A 120 3.76 11.17 -13.45
CA GLU A 120 4.30 10.48 -14.60
C GLU A 120 3.85 11.12 -15.91
N ASN A 121 2.70 11.75 -15.87
CA ASN A 121 2.13 12.38 -17.07
C ASN A 121 2.71 13.76 -17.34
N PHE A 122 3.48 14.30 -16.43
CA PHE A 122 4.11 15.59 -16.60
C PHE A 122 5.60 15.42 -16.82
#